data_e552372c11c15bf4c8dda7e2e21bf606
#
_entry.id   e552372c11c15bf4c8dda7e2e21bf606
#
_cell.length_a   1.000
_cell.length_b   1.000
_cell.length_c   1.000
_cell.angle_alpha   90.00
_cell.angle_beta   90.00
_cell.angle_gamma   90.00
#
_symmetry.space_group_name_H-M   'P 1'
#
loop_
_entity.id
_entity.type
_entity.pdbx_description
1 polymer ?
#
loop_
_entity_poly.entity_id
_entity_poly.type
_entity_poly.pdbx_seq_one_letter_code
_entity_poly.pdbx_strand_id
1 'polypeptide(L)'
;IVSEMNLHFKMAVIQSEFDHDYVKEKLRAGDISPLGPVPELTEGDVDEAVHIVAQMGEEPFIKALEGGAQVILAGRSYDPAEFACLALKNGFDRALATHMGKILECAAITALPGSGSDCMMGTLYEDHFVLSL
;
A
#
# COMPACT_ATOMS: atom_id res chain seq x y z
N ILE A 1 16.67 -7.80 16.91
CA ILE A 1 15.39 -8.30 17.49
C ILE A 1 15.07 -9.69 16.92
N VAL A 2 14.82 -9.85 15.60
CA VAL A 2 14.39 -11.13 14.99
C VAL A 2 15.38 -12.27 15.28
N SER A 3 16.67 -12.03 15.04
CA SER A 3 17.74 -13.01 15.33
C SER A 3 17.92 -13.26 16.81
N GLU A 4 17.81 -12.24 17.65
CA GLU A 4 17.89 -12.35 19.12
C GLU A 4 16.76 -13.18 19.71
N MET A 5 15.58 -13.11 19.09
CA MET A 5 14.39 -13.89 19.47
C MET A 5 14.32 -15.25 18.78
N ASN A 6 15.31 -15.61 17.95
CA ASN A 6 15.34 -16.83 17.15
C ASN A 6 14.06 -17.06 16.33
N LEU A 7 13.51 -15.98 15.75
CA LEU A 7 12.33 -16.04 14.92
C LEU A 7 12.69 -16.36 13.48
N HIS A 8 11.92 -17.23 12.85
CA HIS A 8 12.06 -17.61 11.45
C HIS A 8 10.73 -17.35 10.75
N PHE A 9 10.75 -16.61 9.65
CA PHE A 9 9.55 -16.30 8.86
C PHE A 9 9.91 -16.11 7.39
N LYS A 10 8.94 -16.29 6.53
CA LYS A 10 9.04 -15.98 5.12
C LYS A 10 8.71 -14.49 4.92
N MET A 11 9.70 -13.72 4.48
CA MET A 11 9.55 -12.29 4.22
C MET A 11 9.48 -12.01 2.73
N ALA A 12 8.55 -11.17 2.31
CA ALA A 12 8.52 -10.55 1.00
C ALA A 12 9.01 -9.11 1.10
N VAL A 13 9.81 -8.69 0.13
CA VAL A 13 10.22 -7.29 -0.05
C VAL A 13 9.61 -6.80 -1.35
N ILE A 14 8.86 -5.70 -1.28
CA ILE A 14 8.21 -5.09 -2.43
C ILE A 14 8.86 -3.73 -2.69
N GLN A 15 9.52 -3.61 -3.84
CA GLN A 15 10.14 -2.37 -4.28
C GLN A 15 9.10 -1.48 -4.94
N SER A 16 9.12 -0.19 -4.66
CA SER A 16 8.26 0.82 -5.31
C SER A 16 9.03 1.81 -6.17
N GLU A 17 10.36 1.74 -6.17
CA GLU A 17 11.22 2.59 -6.97
C GLU A 17 11.37 2.05 -8.37
N PHE A 18 11.31 2.94 -9.35
CA PHE A 18 11.51 2.65 -10.77
C PHE A 18 12.81 3.24 -11.29
N ASP A 19 13.41 2.49 -12.22
CA ASP A 19 14.56 2.94 -12.98
C ASP A 19 14.17 4.09 -13.93
N HIS A 20 15.04 5.08 -14.08
CA HIS A 20 14.82 6.22 -14.98
C HIS A 20 14.59 5.77 -16.43
N ASP A 21 15.37 4.80 -16.92
CA ASP A 21 15.23 4.29 -18.29
C ASP A 21 13.87 3.63 -18.50
N TYR A 22 13.37 2.88 -17.52
CA TYR A 22 12.02 2.30 -17.57
C TYR A 22 10.95 3.39 -17.64
N VAL A 23 11.05 4.44 -16.82
CA VAL A 23 10.07 5.55 -16.82
C VAL A 23 10.10 6.30 -18.14
N LYS A 24 11.30 6.57 -18.71
CA LYS A 24 11.44 7.19 -20.04
C LYS A 24 10.84 6.32 -21.15
N GLU A 25 11.04 5.00 -21.10
CA GLU A 25 10.42 4.07 -22.05
C GLU A 25 8.89 4.20 -22.00
N LYS A 26 8.30 4.19 -20.78
CA LYS A 26 6.86 4.34 -20.59
C LYS A 26 6.34 5.71 -21.03
N LEU A 27 7.11 6.76 -20.79
CA LEU A 27 6.79 8.11 -21.26
C LEU A 27 6.75 8.19 -22.80
N ARG A 28 7.76 7.65 -23.48
CA ARG A 28 7.82 7.59 -24.94
C ARG A 28 6.70 6.73 -25.55
N ALA A 29 6.28 5.68 -24.85
CA ALA A 29 5.16 4.85 -25.26
C ALA A 29 3.78 5.51 -25.07
N GLY A 30 3.71 6.64 -24.36
CA GLY A 30 2.46 7.31 -24.02
C GLY A 30 1.67 6.63 -22.89
N ASP A 31 2.34 5.78 -22.12
CA ASP A 31 1.74 5.05 -20.98
C ASP A 31 1.64 5.91 -19.71
N ILE A 32 2.24 7.11 -19.72
CA ILE A 32 2.22 8.06 -18.60
C ILE A 32 1.46 9.31 -19.02
N SER A 33 0.49 9.70 -18.25
CA SER A 33 -0.29 10.93 -18.45
C SER A 33 -0.56 11.64 -17.13
N PRO A 34 -0.71 12.97 -17.15
CA PRO A 34 -1.06 13.72 -15.94
C PRO A 34 -2.39 13.24 -15.35
N LEU A 35 -2.44 13.12 -14.03
CA LEU A 35 -3.67 12.75 -13.31
C LEU A 35 -4.64 13.94 -13.14
N GLY A 36 -4.20 15.16 -13.41
CA GLY A 36 -4.98 16.36 -13.26
C GLY A 36 -4.38 17.53 -14.06
N PRO A 37 -4.80 18.77 -13.81
CA PRO A 37 -4.31 19.95 -14.52
C PRO A 37 -2.90 20.35 -14.06
N VAL A 38 -1.93 19.49 -14.31
CA VAL A 38 -0.51 19.69 -14.02
C VAL A 38 0.29 19.56 -15.32
N PRO A 39 1.51 20.12 -15.41
CA PRO A 39 2.38 19.92 -16.57
C PRO A 39 2.61 18.45 -16.88
N GLU A 40 2.79 18.13 -18.16
CA GLU A 40 3.21 16.80 -18.58
C GLU A 40 4.63 16.54 -18.11
N LEU A 41 4.88 15.29 -17.70
CA LEU A 41 6.21 14.81 -17.35
C LEU A 41 7.09 14.81 -18.59
N THR A 42 8.32 15.29 -18.47
CA THR A 42 9.33 15.28 -19.53
C THR A 42 10.48 14.34 -19.20
N GLU A 43 11.25 13.92 -20.21
CA GLU A 43 12.47 13.13 -19.96
C GLU A 43 13.50 13.92 -19.14
N GLY A 44 13.52 15.25 -19.25
CA GLY A 44 14.36 16.13 -18.45
C GLY A 44 14.01 16.04 -16.96
N ASP A 45 12.70 16.05 -16.62
CA ASP A 45 12.25 15.88 -15.23
C ASP A 45 12.65 14.51 -14.69
N VAL A 46 12.59 13.47 -15.52
CA VAL A 46 13.05 12.13 -15.14
C VAL A 46 14.55 12.12 -14.86
N ASP A 47 15.36 12.80 -15.68
CA ASP A 47 16.81 12.87 -15.51
C ASP A 47 17.22 13.65 -14.26
N GLU A 48 16.45 14.68 -13.88
CA GLU A 48 16.70 15.49 -12.70
C GLU A 48 16.23 14.83 -11.40
N ALA A 49 15.33 13.85 -11.48
CA ALA A 49 14.83 13.13 -10.30
C ALA A 49 15.92 12.30 -9.65
N VAL A 50 16.05 12.39 -8.34
CA VAL A 50 16.98 11.54 -7.56
C VAL A 50 16.38 10.14 -7.40
N HIS A 51 15.08 10.07 -7.13
CA HIS A 51 14.31 8.84 -6.98
C HIS A 51 12.93 9.01 -7.63
N ILE A 52 12.47 7.96 -8.29
CA ILE A 52 11.11 7.91 -8.87
C ILE A 52 10.37 6.75 -8.22
N VAL A 53 9.34 7.08 -7.46
CA VAL A 53 8.61 6.10 -6.64
C VAL A 53 7.15 6.05 -7.08
N ALA A 54 6.67 4.84 -7.41
CA ALA A 54 5.26 4.62 -7.69
C ALA A 54 4.48 4.33 -6.41
N GLN A 55 3.25 4.81 -6.36
CA GLN A 55 2.30 4.44 -5.32
C GLN A 55 1.56 3.18 -5.73
N MET A 56 1.84 2.06 -5.01
CA MET A 56 1.28 0.75 -5.32
C MET A 56 -0.13 0.57 -4.75
N GLY A 57 -0.94 -0.21 -5.45
CA GLY A 57 -2.20 -0.75 -4.94
C GLY A 57 -2.03 -2.01 -4.10
N GLU A 58 -3.11 -2.79 -3.99
CA GLU A 58 -3.16 -4.00 -3.17
C GLU A 58 -2.51 -5.22 -3.86
N GLU A 59 -2.38 -5.21 -5.19
CA GLU A 59 -1.98 -6.36 -5.99
C GLU A 59 -0.61 -6.95 -5.58
N PRO A 60 0.45 -6.16 -5.34
CA PRO A 60 1.73 -6.70 -4.90
C PRO A 60 1.65 -7.37 -3.52
N PHE A 61 0.82 -6.83 -2.62
CA PHE A 61 0.60 -7.39 -1.29
C PHE A 61 -0.15 -8.72 -1.37
N ILE A 62 -1.21 -8.79 -2.17
CA ILE A 62 -1.98 -10.03 -2.41
C ILE A 62 -1.06 -11.11 -2.97
N LYS A 63 -0.22 -10.77 -3.96
CA LYS A 63 0.76 -11.70 -4.54
C LYS A 63 1.78 -12.19 -3.50
N ALA A 64 2.24 -11.32 -2.61
CA ALA A 64 3.14 -11.70 -1.52
C ALA A 64 2.46 -12.66 -0.53
N LEU A 65 1.21 -12.39 -0.17
CA LEU A 65 0.40 -13.25 0.71
C LEU A 65 0.11 -14.62 0.06
N GLU A 66 -0.19 -14.66 -1.24
CA GLU A 66 -0.36 -15.91 -2.00
C GLU A 66 0.93 -16.72 -2.05
N GLY A 67 2.08 -16.04 -2.14
CA GLY A 67 3.39 -16.63 -2.02
C GLY A 67 3.71 -17.15 -0.62
N GLY A 68 2.83 -16.96 0.36
CA GLY A 68 3.00 -17.42 1.75
C GLY A 68 3.91 -16.54 2.58
N ALA A 69 4.04 -15.25 2.25
CA ALA A 69 4.76 -14.30 3.08
C ALA A 69 4.05 -14.12 4.43
N GLN A 70 4.84 -14.15 5.51
CA GLN A 70 4.39 -13.91 6.88
C GLN A 70 4.73 -12.47 7.33
N VAL A 71 5.71 -11.87 6.67
CA VAL A 71 6.10 -10.47 6.82
C VAL A 71 6.24 -9.87 5.43
N ILE A 72 5.69 -8.68 5.24
CA ILE A 72 5.82 -7.92 4.00
C ILE A 72 6.46 -6.57 4.33
N LEU A 73 7.63 -6.32 3.74
CA LEU A 73 8.28 -5.02 3.78
C LEU A 73 8.07 -4.37 2.42
N ALA A 74 7.27 -3.32 2.38
CA ALA A 74 6.92 -2.64 1.13
C ALA A 74 7.45 -1.21 1.08
N GLY A 75 7.76 -0.75 -0.12
CA GLY A 75 7.95 0.66 -0.41
C GLY A 75 6.63 1.43 -0.42
N ARG A 76 6.59 2.57 -1.11
CA ARG A 76 5.39 3.43 -1.17
C ARG A 76 4.18 2.66 -1.68
N SER A 77 3.11 2.66 -0.88
CA SER A 77 1.80 2.14 -1.23
C SER A 77 0.73 3.20 -1.02
N TYR A 78 -0.41 3.00 -1.60
CA TYR A 78 -1.64 3.72 -1.35
C TYR A 78 -2.15 3.35 0.06
N ASP A 79 -2.52 4.35 0.87
CA ASP A 79 -2.70 4.22 2.32
C ASP A 79 -3.52 3.01 2.82
N PRO A 80 -4.69 2.67 2.24
CA PRO A 80 -5.44 1.49 2.67
C PRO A 80 -4.94 0.15 2.12
N ALA A 81 -3.94 0.12 1.21
CA ALA A 81 -3.57 -1.10 0.49
C ALA A 81 -3.14 -2.24 1.41
N GLU A 82 -2.28 -1.97 2.39
CA GLU A 82 -1.80 -2.96 3.36
C GLU A 82 -2.90 -3.49 4.28
N PHE A 83 -3.90 -2.68 4.60
CA PHE A 83 -5.05 -3.09 5.44
C PHE A 83 -6.10 -3.85 4.63
N ALA A 84 -6.35 -3.44 3.38
CA ALA A 84 -7.37 -4.03 2.52
C ALA A 84 -6.92 -5.35 1.87
N CYS A 85 -5.63 -5.53 1.61
CA CYS A 85 -5.12 -6.64 0.80
C CYS A 85 -5.51 -8.02 1.34
N LEU A 86 -5.52 -8.22 2.66
CA LEU A 86 -5.91 -9.50 3.25
C LEU A 86 -7.40 -9.79 3.08
N ALA A 87 -8.25 -8.77 3.25
CA ALA A 87 -9.68 -8.87 3.04
C ALA A 87 -10.01 -9.19 1.57
N LEU A 88 -9.38 -8.46 0.64
CA LEU A 88 -9.54 -8.69 -0.80
C LEU A 88 -9.09 -10.07 -1.24
N LYS A 89 -7.95 -10.54 -0.72
CA LYS A 89 -7.45 -11.91 -0.96
C LYS A 89 -8.46 -12.97 -0.53
N ASN A 90 -9.22 -12.71 0.53
CA ASN A 90 -10.24 -13.62 1.06
C ASN A 90 -11.64 -13.40 0.44
N GLY A 91 -11.76 -12.55 -0.58
CA GLY A 91 -13.00 -12.38 -1.36
C GLY A 91 -14.03 -11.43 -0.76
N PHE A 92 -13.65 -10.62 0.24
CA PHE A 92 -14.52 -9.58 0.77
C PHE A 92 -14.75 -8.45 -0.23
N ASP A 93 -15.84 -7.72 -0.05
CA ASP A 93 -16.20 -6.57 -0.90
C ASP A 93 -15.08 -5.50 -0.89
N ARG A 94 -14.72 -5.04 -2.09
CA ARG A 94 -13.63 -4.07 -2.26
C ARG A 94 -13.94 -2.73 -1.59
N ALA A 95 -15.16 -2.24 -1.69
CA ALA A 95 -15.53 -0.94 -1.13
C ALA A 95 -15.45 -0.98 0.40
N LEU A 96 -15.95 -2.05 1.02
CA LEU A 96 -15.88 -2.24 2.47
C LEU A 96 -14.43 -2.39 2.95
N ALA A 97 -13.65 -3.24 2.29
CA ALA A 97 -12.25 -3.48 2.63
C ALA A 97 -11.40 -2.19 2.54
N THR A 98 -11.55 -1.44 1.45
CA THR A 98 -10.82 -0.19 1.22
C THR A 98 -11.27 0.90 2.18
N HIS A 99 -12.58 1.03 2.45
CA HIS A 99 -13.11 2.02 3.40
C HIS A 99 -12.60 1.73 4.83
N MET A 100 -12.71 0.49 5.28
CA MET A 100 -12.15 0.08 6.56
C MET A 100 -10.64 0.37 6.63
N GLY A 101 -9.90 -0.01 5.59
CA GLY A 101 -8.46 0.23 5.50
C GLY A 101 -8.09 1.71 5.57
N LYS A 102 -8.86 2.57 4.91
CA LYS A 102 -8.64 4.02 4.93
C LYS A 102 -8.84 4.64 6.32
N ILE A 103 -9.72 4.08 7.12
CA ILE A 103 -9.88 4.52 8.51
C ILE A 103 -8.76 3.94 9.39
N LEU A 104 -8.41 2.67 9.21
CA LEU A 104 -7.38 2.00 10.00
C LEU A 104 -5.99 2.60 9.84
N GLU A 105 -5.65 3.13 8.65
CA GLU A 105 -4.34 3.76 8.43
C GLU A 105 -4.14 5.02 9.29
N CYS A 106 -5.22 5.74 9.61
CA CYS A 106 -5.21 6.86 10.54
C CYS A 106 -5.33 6.42 12.01
N ALA A 107 -5.60 5.13 12.25
CA ALA A 107 -5.74 4.52 13.56
C ALA A 107 -6.71 5.26 14.49
N ALA A 108 -6.42 5.28 15.77
CA ALA A 108 -7.34 5.77 16.81
C ALA A 108 -7.60 7.28 16.78
N ILE A 109 -6.86 8.08 16.00
CA ILE A 109 -7.16 9.52 15.83
C ILE A 109 -8.50 9.76 15.12
N THR A 110 -9.08 8.73 14.50
CA THR A 110 -10.40 8.80 13.84
C THR A 110 -11.57 8.59 14.82
N ALA A 111 -11.30 8.29 16.08
CA ALA A 111 -12.31 7.95 17.09
C ALA A 111 -12.22 8.85 18.34
N LEU A 112 -13.31 8.93 19.10
CA LEU A 112 -13.36 9.61 20.40
C LEU A 112 -13.88 8.64 21.47
N PRO A 113 -13.16 8.48 22.59
CA PRO A 113 -11.88 9.11 22.95
C PRO A 113 -10.70 8.35 22.33
N GLY A 114 -10.06 8.87 21.31
CA GLY A 114 -8.89 8.29 20.68
C GLY A 114 -7.70 9.23 20.72
N SER A 115 -6.49 8.68 20.66
CA SER A 115 -5.24 9.44 20.57
C SER A 115 -4.32 8.85 19.52
N GLY A 116 -3.29 9.60 19.10
CA GLY A 116 -2.28 9.09 18.15
C GLY A 116 -1.40 7.95 18.71
N SER A 117 -1.56 7.57 19.96
CA SER A 117 -0.84 6.47 20.61
C SER A 117 -1.68 5.21 20.80
N ASP A 118 -2.97 5.28 20.53
CA ASP A 118 -3.88 4.13 20.68
C ASP A 118 -3.89 3.29 19.40
N CYS A 119 -4.25 2.01 19.55
CA CYS A 119 -4.46 1.08 18.45
C CYS A 119 -5.95 1.01 18.09
N MET A 120 -6.23 0.70 16.84
CA MET A 120 -7.59 0.44 16.37
C MET A 120 -7.64 -0.92 15.70
N MET A 121 -8.69 -1.69 15.95
CA MET A 121 -8.96 -2.97 15.32
C MET A 121 -10.18 -2.87 14.42
N GLY A 122 -10.07 -3.40 13.20
CA GLY A 122 -11.17 -3.54 12.25
C GLY A 122 -11.62 -4.98 12.15
N THR A 123 -12.93 -5.22 12.28
CA THR A 123 -13.56 -6.51 12.00
C THR A 123 -14.47 -6.36 10.80
N LEU A 124 -14.19 -7.11 9.72
CA LEU A 124 -14.94 -7.06 8.48
C LEU A 124 -15.93 -8.22 8.39
N TYR A 125 -17.16 -7.91 8.02
CA TYR A 125 -18.27 -8.84 7.74
C TYR A 125 -18.65 -8.77 6.25
N GLU A 126 -19.66 -9.54 5.85
CA GLU A 126 -20.08 -9.58 4.44
C GLU A 126 -20.65 -8.24 3.93
N ASP A 127 -21.36 -7.51 4.78
CA ASP A 127 -22.11 -6.29 4.42
C ASP A 127 -21.72 -5.03 5.20
N HIS A 128 -20.84 -5.17 6.21
CA HIS A 128 -20.39 -4.05 7.03
C HIS A 128 -19.03 -4.33 7.70
N PHE A 129 -18.49 -3.36 8.39
CA PHE A 129 -17.34 -3.53 9.27
C PHE A 129 -17.58 -2.83 10.61
N VAL A 130 -16.87 -3.27 11.64
CA VAL A 130 -16.85 -2.69 12.97
C VAL A 130 -15.44 -2.28 13.33
N LEU A 131 -15.29 -1.08 13.87
CA LEU A 131 -14.03 -0.58 14.41
C LEU A 131 -14.13 -0.49 15.93
N SER A 132 -13.04 -0.86 16.59
CA SER A 132 -12.91 -0.75 18.06
C SER A 132 -11.52 -0.26 18.45
N LEU A 133 -11.46 0.54 19.52
CA LEU A 133 -10.23 0.91 20.23
C LEU A 133 -9.77 -0.21 21.14
#